data_36ced31fa12a8d4dc691fdc56acfce6b
#
_entry.id   36ced31fa12a8d4dc691fdc56acfce6b
#
_cell.length_a   1.000
_cell.length_b   1.000
_cell.length_c   1.000
_cell.angle_alpha   90.00
_cell.angle_beta   90.00
_cell.angle_gamma   90.00
#
_symmetry.space_group_name_H-M   'P 1'
#
loop_
_entity.id
_entity.type
_entity.pdbx_description
1 polymer ?
#
loop_
_entity_poly.entity_id
_entity_poly.type
_entity_poly.pdbx_seq_one_letter_code
_entity_poly.pdbx_strand_id
1 'polypeptide(L)'
;TQPGFDRQKALTQQMELLTLKKQRLENLIDLARRMQQTGGKPMDFTAFDTTKLEEYAHQAKQAWGTTPAYQEFEGKSAKRTPQESNTINAQLMAIVAAFGTLQTRPAQDPAVQAQVKTLKDFITRHYYTCNKQILAQLGQMYAAGGEFTKNINAAGGPGAAEFAARAIEYYCRGEET
;
A
#
# COMPACT_ATOMS: atom_id res chain seq x y z
N THR A 1 -17.21 -33.45 -26.57
CA THR A 1 -16.64 -33.48 -25.21
C THR A 1 -15.16 -33.13 -25.33
N GLN A 2 -14.79 -31.88 -25.00
CA GLN A 2 -13.40 -31.49 -24.92
C GLN A 2 -12.77 -32.15 -23.68
N PRO A 3 -11.71 -32.97 -23.83
CA PRO A 3 -10.99 -33.54 -22.71
C PRO A 3 -10.15 -32.43 -22.07
N GLY A 4 -10.43 -32.11 -20.81
CA GLY A 4 -9.66 -31.17 -20.00
C GLY A 4 -10.42 -30.02 -19.34
N PHE A 5 -11.73 -29.91 -19.53
CA PHE A 5 -12.52 -28.91 -18.83
C PHE A 5 -12.86 -29.38 -17.41
N ASP A 6 -12.05 -28.93 -16.44
CA ASP A 6 -12.33 -29.17 -15.03
C ASP A 6 -13.43 -28.22 -14.55
N ARG A 7 -14.67 -28.74 -14.55
CA ARG A 7 -15.86 -28.02 -14.14
C ARG A 7 -15.75 -27.51 -12.71
N GLN A 8 -15.08 -28.23 -11.85
CA GLN A 8 -14.91 -27.88 -10.45
C GLN A 8 -13.97 -26.68 -10.29
N LYS A 9 -12.87 -26.68 -11.06
CA LYS A 9 -11.92 -25.56 -11.12
C LYS A 9 -12.56 -24.30 -11.71
N ALA A 10 -13.35 -24.46 -12.76
CA ALA A 10 -14.07 -23.33 -13.36
C ALA A 10 -15.12 -22.73 -12.40
N LEU A 11 -15.84 -23.56 -11.65
CA LEU A 11 -16.78 -23.10 -10.62
C LEU A 11 -16.07 -22.40 -9.46
N THR A 12 -14.91 -22.90 -9.01
CA THR A 12 -14.11 -22.27 -7.96
C THR A 12 -13.65 -20.87 -8.42
N GLN A 13 -13.10 -20.75 -9.63
CA GLN A 13 -12.72 -19.46 -10.21
C GLN A 13 -13.91 -18.50 -10.35
N GLN A 14 -15.08 -19.03 -10.75
CA GLN A 14 -16.29 -18.23 -10.84
C GLN A 14 -16.77 -17.73 -9.47
N MET A 15 -16.67 -18.56 -8.44
CA MET A 15 -17.01 -18.19 -7.06
C MET A 15 -16.04 -17.12 -6.52
N GLU A 16 -14.74 -17.26 -6.78
CA GLU A 16 -13.75 -16.25 -6.41
C GLU A 16 -14.05 -14.90 -7.08
N LEU A 17 -14.35 -14.91 -8.39
CA LEU A 17 -14.70 -13.70 -9.12
C LEU A 17 -15.99 -13.05 -8.58
N LEU A 18 -17.00 -13.85 -8.26
CA LEU A 18 -18.27 -13.36 -7.69
C LEU A 18 -18.06 -12.81 -6.28
N THR A 19 -17.18 -13.41 -5.49
CA THR A 19 -16.82 -12.93 -4.16
C THR A 19 -16.14 -11.57 -4.23
N LEU A 20 -15.19 -11.39 -5.17
CA LEU A 20 -14.56 -10.09 -5.43
C LEU A 20 -15.57 -9.03 -5.89
N LYS A 21 -16.50 -9.38 -6.78
CA LYS A 21 -17.57 -8.48 -7.23
C LYS A 21 -18.50 -8.09 -6.08
N LYS A 22 -18.89 -9.03 -5.22
CA LYS A 22 -19.69 -8.77 -4.02
C LYS A 22 -18.99 -7.78 -3.10
N GLN A 23 -17.71 -7.99 -2.83
CA GLN A 23 -16.89 -7.14 -1.98
C GLN A 23 -16.77 -5.71 -2.54
N ARG A 24 -16.65 -5.59 -3.86
CA ARG A 24 -16.69 -4.30 -4.56
C ARG A 24 -18.02 -3.57 -4.36
N LEU A 25 -19.12 -4.27 -4.50
CA LEU A 25 -20.46 -3.69 -4.29
C LEU A 25 -20.67 -3.25 -2.84
N GLU A 26 -20.22 -4.02 -1.87
CA GLU A 26 -20.28 -3.66 -0.44
C GLU A 26 -19.47 -2.37 -0.17
N ASN A 27 -18.27 -2.24 -0.72
CA ASN A 27 -17.45 -1.03 -0.61
C ASN A 27 -18.14 0.20 -1.25
N LEU A 28 -18.79 0.04 -2.39
CA LEU A 28 -19.55 1.12 -3.05
C LEU A 28 -20.78 1.54 -2.23
N ILE A 29 -21.48 0.59 -1.62
CA ILE A 29 -22.61 0.86 -0.73
C ILE A 29 -22.17 1.65 0.50
N ASP A 30 -21.04 1.26 1.12
CA ASP A 30 -20.50 1.97 2.28
C ASP A 30 -20.02 3.37 1.92
N LEU A 31 -19.44 3.54 0.72
CA LEU A 31 -19.12 4.86 0.19
C LEU A 31 -20.36 5.74 0.02
N ALA A 32 -21.40 5.19 -0.61
CA ALA A 32 -22.66 5.91 -0.82
C ALA A 32 -23.30 6.34 0.52
N ARG A 33 -23.28 5.47 1.53
CA ARG A 33 -23.76 5.79 2.88
C ARG A 33 -22.98 6.94 3.53
N ARG A 34 -21.64 6.95 3.40
CA ARG A 34 -20.82 8.04 3.92
C ARG A 34 -21.10 9.36 3.21
N MET A 35 -21.27 9.33 1.89
CA MET A 35 -21.65 10.51 1.12
C MET A 35 -23.00 11.08 1.54
N GLN A 36 -23.96 10.22 1.85
CA GLN A 36 -25.27 10.64 2.36
C GLN A 36 -25.16 11.33 3.73
N GLN A 37 -24.23 10.87 4.60
CA GLN A 37 -24.00 11.43 5.93
C GLN A 37 -23.21 12.74 5.90
N THR A 38 -22.34 12.96 4.91
CA THR A 38 -21.44 14.13 4.84
C THR A 38 -21.97 15.30 4.00
N GLY A 39 -23.23 15.23 3.53
CA GLY A 39 -23.88 16.36 2.86
C GLY A 39 -23.29 16.71 1.48
N GLY A 40 -22.76 15.72 0.76
CA GLY A 40 -22.47 15.88 -0.68
C GLY A 40 -21.28 16.77 -1.06
N LYS A 41 -20.27 16.91 -0.22
CA LYS A 41 -19.01 17.50 -0.67
C LYS A 41 -18.36 16.60 -1.73
N PRO A 42 -17.91 17.15 -2.88
CA PRO A 42 -17.27 16.34 -3.90
C PRO A 42 -16.00 15.70 -3.33
N MET A 43 -16.02 14.37 -3.16
CA MET A 43 -14.82 13.60 -2.90
C MET A 43 -14.17 13.25 -4.24
N ASP A 44 -12.86 13.34 -4.29
CA ASP A 44 -12.09 12.91 -5.45
C ASP A 44 -12.19 11.37 -5.58
N PHE A 45 -12.92 10.95 -6.60
CA PHE A 45 -13.19 9.53 -6.91
C PHE A 45 -11.99 8.82 -7.54
N THR A 46 -10.93 9.54 -7.93
CA THR A 46 -9.75 8.94 -8.55
C THR A 46 -8.98 8.04 -7.59
N ALA A 47 -9.12 8.26 -6.27
CA ALA A 47 -8.56 7.37 -5.24
C ALA A 47 -9.28 6.00 -5.14
N PHE A 48 -10.42 5.84 -5.82
CA PHE A 48 -11.27 4.65 -5.78
C PHE A 48 -11.35 3.91 -7.14
N ASP A 49 -10.48 4.22 -8.08
CA ASP A 49 -10.37 3.45 -9.32
C ASP A 49 -9.81 2.05 -9.01
N THR A 50 -10.73 1.16 -8.62
CA THR A 50 -10.42 -0.24 -8.27
C THR A 50 -9.88 -1.04 -9.46
N THR A 51 -10.12 -0.58 -10.70
CA THR A 51 -9.57 -1.21 -11.91
C THR A 51 -8.05 -1.10 -11.92
N LYS A 52 -7.54 0.06 -11.55
CA LYS A 52 -6.08 0.26 -11.39
C LYS A 52 -5.51 -0.52 -10.21
N LEU A 53 -6.22 -0.61 -9.09
CA LEU A 53 -5.80 -1.39 -7.93
C LEU A 53 -5.73 -2.90 -8.25
N GLU A 54 -6.69 -3.42 -8.99
CA GLU A 54 -6.68 -4.81 -9.45
C GLU A 54 -5.53 -5.06 -10.44
N GLU A 55 -5.27 -4.12 -11.34
CA GLU A 55 -4.17 -4.19 -12.28
C GLU A 55 -2.81 -4.12 -11.57
N TYR A 56 -2.64 -3.22 -10.60
CA TYR A 56 -1.43 -3.16 -9.77
C TYR A 56 -1.24 -4.40 -8.90
N ALA A 57 -2.31 -4.96 -8.33
CA ALA A 57 -2.24 -6.21 -7.58
C ALA A 57 -1.82 -7.38 -8.48
N HIS A 58 -2.34 -7.44 -9.70
CA HIS A 58 -1.96 -8.45 -10.68
C HIS A 58 -0.49 -8.30 -11.13
N GLN A 59 -0.05 -7.08 -11.42
CA GLN A 59 1.35 -6.79 -11.76
C GLN A 59 2.30 -7.12 -10.60
N ALA A 60 1.93 -6.76 -9.36
CA ALA A 60 2.70 -7.10 -8.18
C ALA A 60 2.80 -8.63 -7.99
N LYS A 61 1.70 -9.35 -8.21
CA LYS A 61 1.69 -10.82 -8.15
C LYS A 61 2.55 -11.46 -9.22
N GLN A 62 2.55 -10.92 -10.44
CA GLN A 62 3.41 -11.41 -11.51
C GLN A 62 4.90 -11.13 -11.23
N ALA A 63 5.21 -9.95 -10.71
CA ALA A 63 6.60 -9.54 -10.47
C ALA A 63 7.21 -10.19 -9.21
N TRP A 64 6.42 -10.37 -8.15
CA TRP A 64 6.94 -10.74 -6.82
C TRP A 64 6.22 -11.93 -6.16
N GLY A 65 5.22 -12.53 -6.83
CA GLY A 65 4.37 -13.59 -6.25
C GLY A 65 5.12 -14.79 -5.70
N THR A 66 6.32 -15.07 -6.21
CA THR A 66 7.20 -16.15 -5.72
C THR A 66 8.11 -15.73 -4.57
N THR A 67 8.13 -14.45 -4.21
CA THR A 67 8.99 -13.96 -3.13
C THR A 67 8.39 -14.25 -1.76
N PRO A 68 9.23 -14.56 -0.73
CA PRO A 68 8.75 -14.77 0.63
C PRO A 68 7.97 -13.57 1.19
N ALA A 69 8.37 -12.34 0.84
CA ALA A 69 7.70 -11.12 1.25
C ALA A 69 6.27 -11.02 0.69
N TYR A 70 6.06 -11.41 -0.57
CA TYR A 70 4.74 -11.41 -1.17
C TYR A 70 3.83 -12.49 -0.55
N GLN A 71 4.36 -13.68 -0.30
CA GLN A 71 3.62 -14.78 0.36
C GLN A 71 3.21 -14.39 1.78
N GLU A 72 4.08 -13.73 2.53
CA GLU A 72 3.77 -13.19 3.86
C GLU A 72 2.68 -12.12 3.77
N PHE A 73 2.75 -11.23 2.80
CA PHE A 73 1.72 -10.22 2.53
C PHE A 73 0.37 -10.85 2.22
N GLU A 74 0.30 -11.82 1.32
CA GLU A 74 -0.94 -12.53 1.00
C GLU A 74 -1.53 -13.21 2.25
N GLY A 75 -0.71 -13.88 3.04
CA GLY A 75 -1.13 -14.55 4.27
C GLY A 75 -1.68 -13.59 5.33
N LYS A 76 -1.09 -12.40 5.46
CA LYS A 76 -1.58 -11.36 6.38
C LYS A 76 -2.83 -10.68 5.85
N SER A 77 -2.90 -10.41 4.56
CA SER A 77 -4.03 -9.72 3.91
C SER A 77 -5.28 -10.59 3.87
N ALA A 78 -5.15 -11.90 3.63
CA ALA A 78 -6.27 -12.83 3.58
C ALA A 78 -7.05 -12.94 4.90
N LYS A 79 -6.42 -12.58 6.02
CA LYS A 79 -7.04 -12.63 7.36
C LYS A 79 -7.75 -11.34 7.76
N ARG A 80 -7.74 -10.31 6.92
CA ARG A 80 -8.26 -8.98 7.22
C ARG A 80 -9.60 -8.73 6.58
N THR A 81 -10.42 -8.00 7.29
CA THR A 81 -11.61 -7.38 6.70
C THR A 81 -11.20 -6.20 5.80
N PRO A 82 -12.04 -5.81 4.82
CA PRO A 82 -11.81 -4.60 4.02
C PRO A 82 -11.64 -3.35 4.88
N GLN A 83 -12.35 -3.28 6.00
CA GLN A 83 -12.31 -2.15 6.91
C GLN A 83 -10.98 -2.06 7.66
N GLU A 84 -10.44 -3.19 8.11
CA GLU A 84 -9.09 -3.27 8.69
C GLU A 84 -8.01 -2.90 7.69
N SER A 85 -8.13 -3.39 6.44
CA SER A 85 -7.19 -3.04 5.36
C SER A 85 -7.19 -1.55 5.07
N ASN A 86 -8.37 -0.91 4.99
CA ASN A 86 -8.48 0.53 4.79
C ASN A 86 -7.87 1.33 5.96
N THR A 87 -8.07 0.88 7.19
CA THR A 87 -7.48 1.51 8.38
C THR A 87 -5.96 1.42 8.36
N ILE A 88 -5.41 0.26 8.04
CA ILE A 88 -3.96 0.03 7.93
C ILE A 88 -3.36 0.88 6.81
N ASN A 89 -4.01 0.95 5.65
CA ASN A 89 -3.56 1.79 4.54
C ASN A 89 -3.57 3.29 4.90
N ALA A 90 -4.60 3.76 5.60
CA ALA A 90 -4.68 5.14 6.08
C ALA A 90 -3.57 5.45 7.09
N GLN A 91 -3.27 4.52 8.00
CA GLN A 91 -2.17 4.66 8.95
C GLN A 91 -0.81 4.69 8.25
N LEU A 92 -0.59 3.83 7.25
CA LEU A 92 0.63 3.87 6.44
C LEU A 92 0.80 5.22 5.76
N MET A 93 -0.26 5.73 5.14
CA MET A 93 -0.22 7.05 4.48
C MET A 93 0.08 8.17 5.49
N ALA A 94 -0.47 8.13 6.70
CA ALA A 94 -0.17 9.09 7.75
C ALA A 94 1.30 9.05 8.17
N ILE A 95 1.88 7.84 8.29
CA ILE A 95 3.31 7.66 8.61
C ILE A 95 4.19 8.24 7.52
N VAL A 96 3.86 8.00 6.25
CA VAL A 96 4.63 8.52 5.11
C VAL A 96 4.45 10.04 4.96
N ALA A 97 3.23 10.54 5.14
CA ALA A 97 2.94 11.98 5.11
C ALA A 97 3.70 12.77 6.20
N ALA A 98 3.97 12.14 7.35
CA ALA A 98 4.73 12.77 8.42
C ALA A 98 6.16 13.16 8.02
N PHE A 99 6.75 12.55 7.00
CA PHE A 99 8.02 13.01 6.45
C PHE A 99 7.94 14.45 5.90
N GLY A 100 6.76 14.88 5.44
CA GLY A 100 6.53 16.24 5.00
C GLY A 100 6.81 17.29 6.08
N THR A 101 6.46 17.01 7.33
CA THR A 101 6.70 17.92 8.46
C THR A 101 8.18 17.94 8.90
N LEU A 102 8.96 16.97 8.47
CA LEU A 102 10.38 16.81 8.82
C LEU A 102 11.32 17.32 7.74
N GLN A 103 10.83 17.82 6.61
CA GLN A 103 11.64 18.23 5.45
C GLN A 103 12.65 19.33 5.75
N THR A 104 12.41 20.14 6.79
CA THR A 104 13.34 21.20 7.23
C THR A 104 14.55 20.66 7.99
N ARG A 105 14.54 19.38 8.35
CA ARG A 105 15.61 18.69 9.05
C ARG A 105 16.52 17.95 8.07
N PRO A 106 17.80 17.75 8.40
CA PRO A 106 18.65 16.87 7.60
C PRO A 106 18.18 15.42 7.68
N ALA A 107 18.40 14.64 6.62
CA ALA A 107 17.97 13.25 6.54
C ALA A 107 18.53 12.36 7.68
N GLN A 108 19.72 12.69 8.18
CA GLN A 108 20.41 12.01 9.29
C GLN A 108 19.89 12.40 10.69
N ASP A 109 19.02 13.39 10.79
CA ASP A 109 18.48 13.83 12.09
C ASP A 109 17.84 12.64 12.84
N PRO A 110 18.09 12.48 14.16
CA PRO A 110 17.53 11.37 14.91
C PRO A 110 16.01 11.26 14.85
N ALA A 111 15.28 12.38 14.77
CA ALA A 111 13.84 12.36 14.64
C ALA A 111 13.41 11.86 13.25
N VAL A 112 14.14 12.18 12.19
CA VAL A 112 13.89 11.67 10.84
C VAL A 112 14.18 10.17 10.79
N GLN A 113 15.26 9.73 11.40
CA GLN A 113 15.65 8.32 11.44
C GLN A 113 14.66 7.49 12.30
N ALA A 114 14.13 8.05 13.38
CA ALA A 114 13.05 7.45 14.15
C ALA A 114 11.78 7.28 13.31
N GLN A 115 11.48 8.24 12.43
CA GLN A 115 10.34 8.12 11.50
C GLN A 115 10.55 7.01 10.47
N VAL A 116 11.76 6.85 9.94
CA VAL A 116 12.10 5.72 9.05
C VAL A 116 11.93 4.38 9.77
N LYS A 117 12.40 4.30 11.02
CA LYS A 117 12.20 3.10 11.85
C LYS A 117 10.71 2.81 12.07
N THR A 118 9.91 3.82 12.36
CA THR A 118 8.46 3.68 12.50
C THR A 118 7.81 3.13 11.24
N LEU A 119 8.20 3.64 10.06
CA LEU A 119 7.73 3.14 8.77
C LEU A 119 8.12 1.66 8.57
N LYS A 120 9.38 1.32 8.79
CA LYS A 120 9.88 -0.07 8.67
C LYS A 120 9.13 -1.03 9.59
N ASP A 121 8.98 -0.66 10.86
CA ASP A 121 8.32 -1.49 11.87
C ASP A 121 6.83 -1.66 11.55
N PHE A 122 6.17 -0.61 11.07
CA PHE A 122 4.78 -0.67 10.63
C PHE A 122 4.59 -1.62 9.44
N ILE A 123 5.44 -1.52 8.41
CA ILE A 123 5.43 -2.41 7.25
C ILE A 123 5.66 -3.85 7.71
N THR A 124 6.65 -4.08 8.57
CA THR A 124 6.95 -5.42 9.09
C THR A 124 5.77 -6.02 9.85
N ARG A 125 5.07 -5.23 10.64
CA ARG A 125 3.91 -5.69 11.40
C ARG A 125 2.72 -6.03 10.51
N HIS A 126 2.43 -5.16 9.56
CA HIS A 126 1.16 -5.21 8.83
C HIS A 126 1.25 -5.80 7.42
N TYR A 127 2.38 -5.78 6.77
CA TYR A 127 2.49 -6.24 5.39
C TYR A 127 3.42 -7.45 5.26
N TYR A 128 4.72 -7.25 5.40
CA TYR A 128 5.76 -8.29 5.26
C TYR A 128 7.02 -7.88 6.00
N THR A 129 7.87 -8.84 6.32
CA THR A 129 9.17 -8.57 6.97
C THR A 129 10.00 -7.63 6.10
N CYS A 130 10.12 -6.38 6.53
CA CYS A 130 10.81 -5.30 5.82
C CYS A 130 12.27 -5.23 6.27
N ASN A 131 13.16 -5.92 5.56
CA ASN A 131 14.60 -5.78 5.77
C ASN A 131 15.13 -4.48 5.12
N LYS A 132 16.42 -4.14 5.37
CA LYS A 132 17.04 -2.94 4.80
C LYS A 132 17.03 -2.90 3.26
N GLN A 133 17.18 -4.05 2.61
CA GLN A 133 17.17 -4.14 1.15
C GLN A 133 15.79 -3.80 0.57
N ILE A 134 14.72 -4.36 1.14
CA ILE A 134 13.33 -4.07 0.74
C ILE A 134 13.00 -2.60 1.05
N LEU A 135 13.41 -2.10 2.21
CA LEU A 135 13.20 -0.70 2.58
C LEU A 135 13.88 0.26 1.62
N ALA A 136 15.11 -0.03 1.19
CA ALA A 136 15.84 0.77 0.20
C ALA A 136 15.11 0.80 -1.16
N GLN A 137 14.57 -0.34 -1.62
CA GLN A 137 13.77 -0.42 -2.84
C GLN A 137 12.48 0.42 -2.73
N LEU A 138 11.80 0.39 -1.58
CA LEU A 138 10.64 1.25 -1.33
C LEU A 138 11.02 2.74 -1.40
N GLY A 139 12.14 3.14 -0.82
CA GLY A 139 12.63 4.51 -0.91
C GLY A 139 12.87 4.95 -2.36
N GLN A 140 13.46 4.08 -3.18
CA GLN A 140 13.64 4.34 -4.61
C GLN A 140 12.30 4.52 -5.34
N MET A 141 11.31 3.66 -5.05
CA MET A 141 9.96 3.79 -5.63
C MET A 141 9.28 5.11 -5.23
N TYR A 142 9.48 5.59 -4.00
CA TYR A 142 8.90 6.85 -3.55
C TYR A 142 9.44 8.06 -4.33
N ALA A 143 10.68 8.04 -4.75
CA ALA A 143 11.32 9.10 -5.53
C ALA A 143 11.19 8.93 -7.06
N ALA A 144 10.63 7.82 -7.54
CA ALA A 144 10.64 7.48 -8.97
C ALA A 144 9.69 8.34 -9.85
N GLY A 145 8.94 9.27 -9.28
CA GLY A 145 8.05 10.18 -10.04
C GLY A 145 6.71 9.57 -10.46
N GLY A 146 6.41 8.33 -10.04
CA GLY A 146 5.16 7.63 -10.32
C GLY A 146 3.99 8.04 -9.43
N GLU A 147 2.94 7.22 -9.41
CA GLU A 147 1.75 7.48 -8.59
C GLU A 147 2.05 7.49 -7.09
N PHE A 148 2.99 6.67 -6.62
CA PHE A 148 3.42 6.69 -5.22
C PHE A 148 3.99 8.05 -4.82
N THR A 149 4.87 8.63 -5.64
CA THR A 149 5.43 9.97 -5.42
C THR A 149 4.31 11.02 -5.34
N LYS A 150 3.35 10.97 -6.26
CA LYS A 150 2.22 11.91 -6.29
C LYS A 150 1.35 11.79 -5.03
N ASN A 151 1.01 10.57 -4.62
CA ASN A 151 0.17 10.32 -3.45
C ASN A 151 0.86 10.73 -2.15
N ILE A 152 2.16 10.46 -2.02
CA ILE A 152 2.95 10.88 -0.86
C ILE A 152 3.07 12.41 -0.81
N ASN A 153 3.34 13.07 -1.94
CA ASN A 153 3.44 14.52 -2.00
C ASN A 153 2.07 15.20 -1.81
N ALA A 154 0.98 14.58 -2.22
CA ALA A 154 -0.36 15.08 -1.93
C ALA A 154 -0.71 15.03 -0.44
N ALA A 155 -0.26 13.99 0.27
CA ALA A 155 -0.53 13.81 1.70
C ALA A 155 0.45 14.55 2.61
N GLY A 156 1.75 14.59 2.26
CA GLY A 156 2.83 15.15 3.08
C GLY A 156 3.33 16.53 2.63
N GLY A 157 2.82 17.03 1.50
CA GLY A 157 3.30 18.25 0.87
C GLY A 157 4.39 18.02 -0.19
N PRO A 158 4.63 19.02 -1.05
CA PRO A 158 5.62 18.91 -2.12
C PRO A 158 7.01 18.53 -1.60
N GLY A 159 7.64 17.51 -2.23
CA GLY A 159 8.97 17.05 -1.87
C GLY A 159 9.01 16.02 -0.71
N ALA A 160 7.86 15.66 -0.14
CA ALA A 160 7.79 14.69 0.96
C ALA A 160 8.28 13.30 0.54
N ALA A 161 7.96 12.87 -0.67
CA ALA A 161 8.37 11.58 -1.20
C ALA A 161 9.89 11.50 -1.42
N GLU A 162 10.46 12.51 -2.01
CA GLU A 162 11.89 12.63 -2.26
C GLU A 162 12.69 12.75 -0.96
N PHE A 163 12.12 13.45 0.03
CA PHE A 163 12.72 13.55 1.36
C PHE A 163 12.69 12.20 2.09
N ALA A 164 11.55 11.50 2.08
CA ALA A 164 11.42 10.17 2.64
C ALA A 164 12.42 9.19 2.01
N ALA A 165 12.60 9.25 0.69
CA ALA A 165 13.58 8.42 -0.02
C ALA A 165 15.00 8.66 0.46
N ARG A 166 15.42 9.93 0.61
CA ARG A 166 16.76 10.28 1.15
C ARG A 166 16.95 9.82 2.59
N ALA A 167 15.91 9.96 3.42
CA ALA A 167 15.95 9.51 4.81
C ALA A 167 16.10 7.99 4.91
N ILE A 168 15.35 7.23 4.07
CA ILE A 168 15.44 5.78 3.97
C ILE A 168 16.82 5.35 3.48
N GLU A 169 17.34 6.01 2.47
CA GLU A 169 18.68 5.72 1.94
C GLU A 169 19.75 5.87 3.03
N TYR A 170 19.69 6.95 3.81
CA TYR A 170 20.59 7.14 4.93
C TYR A 170 20.46 6.03 5.99
N TYR A 171 19.22 5.68 6.36
CA TYR A 171 18.93 4.60 7.31
C TYR A 171 19.52 3.27 6.87
N CYS A 172 19.41 2.96 5.57
CA CYS A 172 19.90 1.70 5.02
C CYS A 172 21.41 1.62 4.87
N ARG A 173 22.10 2.78 4.72
CA ARG A 173 23.57 2.86 4.66
C ARG A 173 24.23 2.71 6.03
N GLY A 174 23.54 3.06 7.12
CA GLY A 174 24.05 2.89 8.47
C GLY A 174 24.25 1.40 8.81
N GLU A 175 25.42 1.03 9.31
CA GLU A 175 25.69 -0.32 9.82
C GLU A 175 24.81 -0.60 11.03
N GLU A 176 24.38 -1.86 11.16
CA GLU A 176 23.78 -2.34 12.40
C GLU A 176 24.87 -2.34 13.47
N THR A 177 24.78 -1.39 14.41
CA THR A 177 25.55 -1.46 15.66
C THR A 177 24.75 -2.28 16.65
#